data_2157b1b6165835a0d98e18213e50e666
#
_entry.id   2157b1b6165835a0d98e18213e50e666
#
_cell.length_a   1.000
_cell.length_b   1.000
_cell.length_c   1.000
_cell.angle_alpha   90.00
_cell.angle_beta   90.00
_cell.angle_gamma   90.00
#
_symmetry.space_group_name_H-M   'P 1'
#
loop_
_entity.id
_entity.type
_entity.pdbx_description
1 polymer ?
#
loop_
_entity_poly.entity_id
_entity_poly.type
_entity_poly.pdbx_seq_one_letter_code
_entity_poly.pdbx_strand_id
1 'polypeptide(L)'
;MPAAVTSASRAAAIGRAVAYADSGALQRDLAELVAHRTESQDPDQRPALYDYLRAAVAPRLERLGCAWRVEDNPVAGGPPFLLAERIEDPALPTVLMYAHGDVVRGYDEQWRDGLAPWRLTAEGDRWYGRGTADNKGQYCVNMTALEQVRAERGGRLGFNLRMLVECGEEVGSPGLHQACAAWRESLAADVFIASDGPRLAADLPTLFLGSRGTLLFDLTVDLRGHAHHSGNWGGVLPNPGIILAHALASLVDARGRLLVDGLRPPAIPPAVREALATIQVGQDEDCLLYTS
;
A
#
# COMPACT_ATOMS: atom_id res chain seq x y z
N MET A 1 -17.22 -1.67 31.98
CA MET A 1 -17.33 -0.73 30.87
C MET A 1 -15.96 -0.14 30.59
N PRO A 2 -15.44 -0.14 29.35
CA PRO A 2 -14.20 0.57 29.08
C PRO A 2 -14.41 2.06 29.38
N ALA A 3 -13.44 2.67 30.07
CA ALA A 3 -13.47 4.10 30.36
C ALA A 3 -13.61 4.88 29.03
N ALA A 4 -14.58 5.76 28.94
CA ALA A 4 -14.75 6.61 27.76
C ALA A 4 -13.46 7.38 27.48
N VAL A 5 -13.00 7.36 26.24
CA VAL A 5 -11.84 8.16 25.81
C VAL A 5 -12.21 9.62 26.01
N THR A 6 -11.59 10.28 26.98
CA THR A 6 -11.82 11.70 27.21
C THR A 6 -11.07 12.52 26.16
N SER A 7 -11.56 13.72 25.86
CA SER A 7 -10.86 14.67 24.97
C SER A 7 -9.44 14.99 25.48
N ALA A 8 -9.24 14.98 26.79
CA ALA A 8 -7.93 15.17 27.42
C ALA A 8 -6.95 14.04 27.10
N SER A 9 -7.39 12.77 27.17
CA SER A 9 -6.55 11.60 26.82
C SER A 9 -6.15 11.59 25.34
N ARG A 10 -7.07 12.00 24.45
CA ARG A 10 -6.77 12.15 23.02
C ARG A 10 -5.70 13.22 22.77
N ALA A 11 -5.85 14.38 23.37
CA ALA A 11 -4.88 15.48 23.24
C ALA A 11 -3.50 15.08 23.78
N ALA A 12 -3.45 14.37 24.90
CA ALA A 12 -2.20 13.87 25.48
C ALA A 12 -1.53 12.85 24.56
N ALA A 13 -2.25 11.89 23.99
CA ALA A 13 -1.70 10.93 23.04
C ALA A 13 -1.15 11.61 21.78
N ILE A 14 -1.85 12.62 21.25
CA ILE A 14 -1.36 13.44 20.12
C ILE A 14 -0.08 14.18 20.53
N GLY A 15 -0.06 14.84 21.68
CA GLY A 15 1.14 15.53 22.18
C GLY A 15 2.36 14.60 22.31
N ARG A 16 2.15 13.37 22.79
CA ARG A 16 3.21 12.35 22.85
C ARG A 16 3.71 11.95 21.45
N ALA A 17 2.81 11.78 20.47
CA ALA A 17 3.18 11.43 19.12
C ALA A 17 3.98 12.55 18.43
N VAL A 18 3.58 13.81 18.64
CA VAL A 18 4.35 14.99 18.16
C VAL A 18 5.72 15.02 18.81
N ALA A 19 5.81 14.92 20.14
CA ALA A 19 7.09 14.91 20.84
C ALA A 19 8.01 13.75 20.40
N TYR A 20 7.42 12.58 20.09
CA TYR A 20 8.17 11.45 19.54
C TYR A 20 8.77 11.77 18.16
N ALA A 21 7.99 12.37 17.28
CA ALA A 21 8.45 12.80 15.97
C ALA A 21 9.54 13.90 16.09
N ASP A 22 9.31 14.92 16.91
CA ASP A 22 10.23 16.04 17.13
C ASP A 22 11.58 15.60 17.73
N SER A 23 11.59 14.53 18.51
CA SER A 23 12.82 13.94 19.06
C SER A 23 13.68 13.22 18.00
N GLY A 24 13.22 13.12 16.76
CA GLY A 24 13.85 12.35 15.69
C GLY A 24 13.69 10.83 15.84
N ALA A 25 12.90 10.35 16.82
CA ALA A 25 12.70 8.91 17.03
C ALA A 25 11.95 8.28 15.85
N LEU A 26 10.92 8.93 15.35
CA LEU A 26 10.16 8.45 14.16
C LEU A 26 11.06 8.34 12.93
N GLN A 27 11.97 9.32 12.75
CA GLN A 27 12.93 9.28 11.64
C GLN A 27 13.90 8.10 11.76
N ARG A 28 14.40 7.81 12.97
CA ARG A 28 15.27 6.63 13.20
C ARG A 28 14.52 5.32 12.96
N ASP A 29 13.30 5.23 13.44
CA ASP A 29 12.45 4.06 13.21
C ASP A 29 12.21 3.80 11.72
N LEU A 30 11.90 4.85 10.96
CA LEU A 30 11.70 4.72 9.52
C LEU A 30 13.01 4.42 8.78
N ALA A 31 14.12 5.00 9.22
CA ALA A 31 15.44 4.72 8.64
C ALA A 31 15.83 3.24 8.77
N GLU A 32 15.51 2.61 9.91
CA GLU A 32 15.70 1.18 10.11
C GLU A 32 14.89 0.36 9.09
N LEU A 33 13.61 0.69 8.90
CA LEU A 33 12.76 -0.02 7.94
C LEU A 33 13.25 0.18 6.48
N VAL A 34 13.64 1.39 6.11
CA VAL A 34 14.14 1.75 4.77
C VAL A 34 15.46 1.04 4.45
N ALA A 35 16.31 0.79 5.44
CA ALA A 35 17.60 0.12 5.23
C ALA A 35 17.47 -1.32 4.72
N HIS A 36 16.32 -1.95 4.88
CA HIS A 36 16.07 -3.28 4.35
C HIS A 36 15.65 -3.23 2.87
N ARG A 37 16.38 -3.96 2.04
CA ARG A 37 16.09 -4.11 0.61
C ARG A 37 14.99 -5.16 0.42
N THR A 38 13.76 -4.72 0.28
CA THR A 38 12.57 -5.58 0.18
C THR A 38 11.91 -5.50 -1.19
N GLU A 39 12.70 -5.60 -2.25
CA GLU A 39 12.25 -5.52 -3.65
C GLU A 39 11.53 -6.80 -4.05
N SER A 40 10.19 -6.79 -4.04
CA SER A 40 9.37 -7.96 -4.40
C SER A 40 9.44 -8.32 -5.88
N GLN A 41 9.81 -7.37 -6.74
CA GLN A 41 10.00 -7.56 -8.18
C GLN A 41 11.28 -8.34 -8.52
N ASP A 42 12.12 -8.63 -7.55
CA ASP A 42 13.33 -9.44 -7.69
C ASP A 42 13.17 -10.76 -6.93
N PRO A 43 12.99 -11.90 -7.60
CA PRO A 43 12.83 -13.19 -6.94
C PRO A 43 13.99 -13.59 -6.02
N ASP A 44 15.22 -13.10 -6.30
CA ASP A 44 16.40 -13.38 -5.50
C ASP A 44 16.38 -12.65 -4.15
N GLN A 45 15.58 -11.59 -4.02
CA GLN A 45 15.36 -10.85 -2.77
C GLN A 45 14.33 -11.51 -1.83
N ARG A 46 13.73 -12.62 -2.22
CA ARG A 46 12.72 -13.29 -1.41
C ARG A 46 13.17 -13.64 0.02
N PRO A 47 14.38 -14.12 0.29
CA PRO A 47 14.86 -14.31 1.66
C PRO A 47 14.87 -13.03 2.48
N ALA A 48 15.23 -11.89 1.86
CA ALA A 48 15.25 -10.59 2.51
C ALA A 48 13.85 -10.13 2.98
N LEU A 49 12.78 -10.55 2.29
CA LEU A 49 11.40 -10.27 2.71
C LEU A 49 11.06 -10.95 4.05
N TYR A 50 11.47 -12.22 4.21
CA TYR A 50 11.30 -12.95 5.48
C TYR A 50 12.12 -12.34 6.61
N ASP A 51 13.36 -11.99 6.33
CA ASP A 51 14.27 -11.38 7.31
C ASP A 51 13.72 -10.01 7.75
N TYR A 52 13.21 -9.22 6.82
CA TYR A 52 12.57 -7.95 7.11
C TYR A 52 11.37 -8.10 8.06
N LEU A 53 10.46 -9.02 7.77
CA LEU A 53 9.31 -9.27 8.63
C LEU A 53 9.71 -9.68 10.05
N ARG A 54 10.74 -10.54 10.19
CA ARG A 54 11.22 -11.04 11.47
C ARG A 54 12.11 -10.05 12.22
N ALA A 55 13.01 -9.36 11.54
CA ALA A 55 14.03 -8.52 12.16
C ALA A 55 13.60 -7.05 12.33
N ALA A 56 12.75 -6.54 11.45
CA ALA A 56 12.37 -5.13 11.48
C ALA A 56 10.91 -4.90 11.89
N VAL A 57 9.97 -5.70 11.39
CA VAL A 57 8.54 -5.51 11.67
C VAL A 57 8.13 -6.14 12.99
N ALA A 58 8.48 -7.41 13.21
CA ALA A 58 8.05 -8.17 14.38
C ALA A 58 8.47 -7.53 15.72
N PRO A 59 9.69 -6.99 15.91
CA PRO A 59 10.07 -6.34 17.17
C PRO A 59 9.19 -5.12 17.51
N ARG A 60 8.66 -4.42 16.49
CA ARG A 60 7.75 -3.30 16.73
C ARG A 60 6.37 -3.78 17.18
N LEU A 61 5.90 -4.90 16.63
CA LEU A 61 4.66 -5.55 17.07
C LEU A 61 4.78 -6.10 18.49
N GLU A 62 5.95 -6.63 18.86
CA GLU A 62 6.24 -7.06 20.23
C GLU A 62 6.18 -5.88 21.22
N ARG A 63 6.70 -4.70 20.85
CA ARG A 63 6.56 -3.48 21.67
C ARG A 63 5.09 -3.08 21.86
N LEU A 64 4.23 -3.34 20.87
CA LEU A 64 2.78 -3.17 20.99
C LEU A 64 2.13 -4.27 21.86
N GLY A 65 2.86 -5.33 22.20
CA GLY A 65 2.35 -6.49 22.94
C GLY A 65 1.52 -7.42 22.08
N CYS A 66 1.81 -7.48 20.78
CA CYS A 66 1.20 -8.42 19.85
C CYS A 66 1.95 -9.76 19.87
N ALA A 67 1.20 -10.85 19.81
CA ALA A 67 1.72 -12.12 19.30
C ALA A 67 1.78 -12.02 17.77
N TRP A 68 2.79 -12.65 17.17
CA TRP A 68 2.96 -12.60 15.72
C TRP A 68 3.47 -13.93 15.16
N ARG A 69 3.26 -14.12 13.86
CA ARG A 69 3.83 -15.23 13.09
C ARG A 69 4.06 -14.79 11.65
N VAL A 70 5.11 -15.34 11.04
CA VAL A 70 5.37 -15.21 9.60
C VAL A 70 4.90 -16.48 8.93
N GLU A 71 4.08 -16.33 7.92
CA GLU A 71 3.45 -17.41 7.15
C GLU A 71 3.96 -17.43 5.71
N ASP A 72 4.12 -18.63 5.21
CA ASP A 72 4.38 -18.82 3.79
C ASP A 72 3.14 -18.46 2.96
N ASN A 73 3.40 -18.03 1.73
CA ASN A 73 2.34 -17.72 0.81
C ASN A 73 1.57 -18.99 0.42
N PRO A 74 0.23 -18.99 0.47
CA PRO A 74 -0.59 -20.12 0.01
C PRO A 74 -0.35 -20.48 -1.47
N VAL A 75 0.13 -19.54 -2.26
CA VAL A 75 0.54 -19.76 -3.65
C VAL A 75 2.04 -20.04 -3.68
N ALA A 76 2.41 -21.19 -4.25
CA ALA A 76 3.80 -21.60 -4.34
C ALA A 76 4.65 -20.53 -5.04
N GLY A 77 5.76 -20.15 -4.40
CA GLY A 77 6.63 -19.11 -4.94
C GLY A 77 6.18 -17.67 -4.62
N GLY A 78 5.05 -17.45 -3.98
CA GLY A 78 4.61 -16.11 -3.57
C GLY A 78 5.41 -15.54 -2.39
N PRO A 79 5.43 -14.20 -2.22
CA PRO A 79 6.08 -13.52 -1.10
C PRO A 79 5.38 -13.82 0.24
N PRO A 80 6.11 -13.72 1.39
CA PRO A 80 5.57 -14.07 2.70
C PRO A 80 4.56 -13.06 3.23
N PHE A 81 3.84 -13.49 4.27
CA PHE A 81 2.95 -12.67 5.08
C PHE A 81 3.39 -12.68 6.55
N LEU A 82 3.05 -11.63 7.28
CA LEU A 82 3.10 -11.59 8.73
C LEU A 82 1.70 -11.29 9.25
N LEU A 83 1.25 -12.13 10.20
CA LEU A 83 0.04 -11.89 10.97
C LEU A 83 0.42 -11.58 12.40
N ALA A 84 -0.25 -10.58 12.97
CA ALA A 84 -0.09 -10.24 14.37
C ALA A 84 -1.44 -9.96 15.02
N GLU A 85 -1.54 -10.26 16.33
CA GLU A 85 -2.73 -9.95 17.09
C GLU A 85 -2.41 -9.57 18.54
N ARG A 86 -3.24 -8.70 19.09
CA ARG A 86 -3.33 -8.37 20.49
C ARG A 86 -4.80 -8.35 20.89
N ILE A 87 -5.22 -9.33 21.65
CA ILE A 87 -6.58 -9.40 22.19
C ILE A 87 -6.54 -8.91 23.64
N GLU A 88 -7.17 -7.76 23.91
CA GLU A 88 -7.26 -7.20 25.25
C GLU A 88 -8.49 -7.72 25.99
N ASP A 89 -9.61 -7.84 25.31
CA ASP A 89 -10.87 -8.37 25.82
C ASP A 89 -11.75 -8.77 24.61
N PRO A 90 -12.26 -10.00 24.55
CA PRO A 90 -13.13 -10.43 23.46
C PRO A 90 -14.40 -9.58 23.25
N ALA A 91 -14.84 -8.83 24.27
CA ALA A 91 -15.99 -7.94 24.18
C ALA A 91 -15.67 -6.57 23.56
N LEU A 92 -14.39 -6.26 23.34
CA LEU A 92 -13.98 -5.03 22.70
C LEU A 92 -14.01 -5.18 21.18
N PRO A 93 -14.24 -4.07 20.44
CA PRO A 93 -14.13 -4.09 18.99
C PRO A 93 -12.71 -4.45 18.54
N THR A 94 -12.62 -5.15 17.43
CA THR A 94 -11.36 -5.55 16.81
C THR A 94 -11.06 -4.67 15.61
N VAL A 95 -9.88 -4.10 15.57
CA VAL A 95 -9.36 -3.32 14.44
C VAL A 95 -8.33 -4.17 13.70
N LEU A 96 -8.55 -4.40 12.41
CA LEU A 96 -7.56 -4.98 11.51
C LEU A 96 -6.85 -3.86 10.77
N MET A 97 -5.53 -3.84 10.86
CA MET A 97 -4.67 -2.97 10.07
C MET A 97 -3.96 -3.76 8.98
N TYR A 98 -3.90 -3.17 7.80
CA TYR A 98 -3.17 -3.71 6.66
C TYR A 98 -1.98 -2.82 6.32
N ALA A 99 -0.90 -3.46 5.89
CA ALA A 99 0.29 -2.82 5.34
C ALA A 99 1.01 -3.76 4.38
N HIS A 100 1.89 -3.22 3.52
CA HIS A 100 2.86 -4.04 2.81
C HIS A 100 4.30 -3.62 3.13
N GLY A 101 5.16 -4.63 3.24
CA GLY A 101 6.57 -4.45 3.62
C GLY A 101 7.53 -4.45 2.44
N ASP A 102 7.06 -4.88 1.27
CA ASP A 102 7.82 -4.84 0.03
C ASP A 102 7.80 -3.45 -0.62
N VAL A 103 8.66 -3.28 -1.58
CA VAL A 103 8.80 -2.06 -2.37
C VAL A 103 9.15 -2.42 -3.81
N VAL A 104 8.89 -1.51 -4.75
CA VAL A 104 9.42 -1.57 -6.11
C VAL A 104 10.95 -1.48 -6.11
N ARG A 105 11.57 -1.71 -7.25
CA ARG A 105 13.04 -1.63 -7.39
C ARG A 105 13.61 -0.32 -6.89
N GLY A 106 14.76 -0.40 -6.25
CA GLY A 106 15.46 0.77 -5.72
C GLY A 106 15.95 1.71 -6.79
N TYR A 107 16.36 1.18 -7.96
CA TYR A 107 16.99 1.94 -9.04
C TYR A 107 18.14 2.79 -8.52
N ASP A 108 19.10 2.17 -7.84
CA ASP A 108 20.21 2.80 -7.09
C ASP A 108 20.93 3.88 -7.90
N GLU A 109 21.10 3.69 -9.21
CA GLU A 109 21.83 4.60 -10.12
C GLU A 109 20.98 5.80 -10.60
N GLN A 110 19.68 5.83 -10.31
CA GLN A 110 18.77 6.90 -10.76
C GLN A 110 18.53 7.98 -9.70
N TRP A 111 19.06 7.76 -8.51
CA TRP A 111 18.94 8.75 -7.44
C TRP A 111 19.93 9.90 -7.66
N ARG A 112 19.48 11.11 -7.38
CA ARG A 112 20.37 12.27 -7.43
C ARG A 112 21.50 12.17 -6.39
N ASP A 113 22.59 12.87 -6.63
CA ASP A 113 23.76 12.90 -5.75
C ASP A 113 23.36 13.17 -4.29
N GLY A 114 23.92 12.38 -3.38
CA GLY A 114 23.67 12.47 -1.95
C GLY A 114 22.47 11.66 -1.45
N LEU A 115 21.58 11.20 -2.32
CA LEU A 115 20.46 10.30 -1.99
C LEU A 115 20.76 8.85 -2.37
N ALA A 116 20.08 7.91 -1.72
CA ALA A 116 20.15 6.51 -2.04
C ALA A 116 18.85 5.80 -1.59
N PRO A 117 18.41 4.73 -2.29
CA PRO A 117 17.14 4.07 -1.96
C PRO A 117 17.12 3.46 -0.56
N TRP A 118 18.23 2.88 -0.10
CA TRP A 118 18.30 2.10 1.15
C TRP A 118 18.86 2.91 2.33
N ARG A 119 18.89 4.22 2.20
CA ARG A 119 19.31 5.14 3.25
C ARG A 119 18.34 6.29 3.33
N LEU A 120 17.64 6.41 4.44
CA LEU A 120 16.80 7.58 4.69
C LEU A 120 17.67 8.82 4.82
N THR A 121 17.44 9.81 3.97
CA THR A 121 18.11 11.10 3.98
C THR A 121 17.08 12.20 4.20
N ALA A 122 17.29 13.04 5.21
CA ALA A 122 16.43 14.19 5.49
C ALA A 122 17.02 15.46 4.87
N GLU A 123 16.18 16.21 4.15
CA GLU A 123 16.51 17.54 3.60
C GLU A 123 15.37 18.49 3.94
N GLY A 124 15.58 19.34 4.90
CA GLY A 124 14.53 20.18 5.47
C GLY A 124 13.40 19.33 6.08
N ASP A 125 12.20 19.53 5.61
CA ASP A 125 10.99 18.82 6.03
C ASP A 125 10.69 17.57 5.21
N ARG A 126 11.55 17.20 4.25
CA ARG A 126 11.38 16.03 3.37
C ARG A 126 12.34 14.91 3.71
N TRP A 127 11.82 13.69 3.67
CA TRP A 127 12.59 12.46 3.87
C TRP A 127 12.60 11.63 2.59
N TYR A 128 13.80 11.29 2.13
CA TYR A 128 14.03 10.54 0.91
C TYR A 128 14.57 9.14 1.22
N GLY A 129 14.06 8.15 0.51
CA GLY A 129 14.45 6.75 0.57
C GLY A 129 13.37 5.86 -0.02
N ARG A 130 13.69 4.67 -0.48
CA ARG A 130 12.70 3.74 -1.03
C ARG A 130 11.78 3.23 0.09
N GLY A 131 10.46 3.39 -0.10
CA GLY A 131 9.47 3.00 0.90
C GLY A 131 9.17 4.06 1.97
N THR A 132 9.79 5.25 1.94
CA THR A 132 9.50 6.32 2.90
C THR A 132 8.04 6.79 2.85
N ALA A 133 7.40 6.70 1.68
CA ALA A 133 5.99 6.98 1.51
C ALA A 133 5.18 5.68 1.35
N ASP A 134 5.60 4.82 0.45
CA ASP A 134 4.91 3.62 0.04
C ASP A 134 5.76 2.38 0.35
N ASN A 135 5.39 1.53 1.30
CA ASN A 135 4.35 1.74 2.34
C ASN A 135 4.97 1.77 3.75
N LYS A 136 6.33 1.59 3.87
CA LYS A 136 7.07 1.52 5.14
C LYS A 136 6.82 2.74 6.03
N GLY A 137 6.77 3.95 5.42
CA GLY A 137 6.49 5.18 6.16
C GLY A 137 5.09 5.19 6.76
N GLN A 138 4.09 4.77 6.00
CA GLN A 138 2.71 4.85 6.44
C GLN A 138 2.44 3.92 7.62
N TYR A 139 2.83 2.65 7.55
CA TYR A 139 2.62 1.78 8.70
C TYR A 139 3.59 2.04 9.86
N CYS A 140 4.76 2.63 9.61
CA CYS A 140 5.64 3.14 10.66
C CYS A 140 4.92 4.20 11.51
N VAL A 141 4.26 5.15 10.87
CA VAL A 141 3.42 6.16 11.54
C VAL A 141 2.29 5.49 12.32
N ASN A 142 1.60 4.51 11.71
CA ASN A 142 0.51 3.79 12.37
C ASN A 142 0.97 3.05 13.63
N MET A 143 2.05 2.29 13.55
CA MET A 143 2.60 1.57 14.70
C MET A 143 3.04 2.55 15.79
N THR A 144 3.71 3.64 15.41
CA THR A 144 4.10 4.70 16.37
C THR A 144 2.88 5.31 17.05
N ALA A 145 1.82 5.62 16.31
CA ALA A 145 0.59 6.14 16.89
C ALA A 145 -0.02 5.18 17.91
N LEU A 146 -0.09 3.88 17.59
CA LEU A 146 -0.56 2.85 18.51
C LEU A 146 0.31 2.75 19.77
N GLU A 147 1.64 2.84 19.64
CA GLU A 147 2.57 2.86 20.78
C GLU A 147 2.28 4.06 21.70
N GLN A 148 2.05 5.25 21.14
CA GLN A 148 1.77 6.44 21.93
C GLN A 148 0.39 6.39 22.61
N VAL A 149 -0.63 5.88 21.92
CA VAL A 149 -1.95 5.63 22.51
C VAL A 149 -1.85 4.63 23.66
N ARG A 150 -1.14 3.51 23.44
CA ARG A 150 -0.93 2.48 24.46
C ARG A 150 -0.21 3.03 25.69
N ALA A 151 0.84 3.83 25.47
CA ALA A 151 1.60 4.45 26.56
C ALA A 151 0.74 5.43 27.36
N GLU A 152 -0.06 6.27 26.71
CA GLU A 152 -0.97 7.22 27.36
C GLU A 152 -2.05 6.51 28.18
N ARG A 153 -2.49 5.34 27.73
CA ARG A 153 -3.57 4.58 28.35
C ARG A 153 -3.09 3.50 29.32
N GLY A 154 -1.89 3.64 29.87
CA GLY A 154 -1.36 2.71 30.87
C GLY A 154 -1.13 1.29 30.37
N GLY A 155 -0.70 1.17 29.12
CA GLY A 155 -0.37 -0.11 28.49
C GLY A 155 -1.53 -0.77 27.73
N ARG A 156 -2.67 -0.09 27.57
CA ARG A 156 -3.86 -0.61 26.87
C ARG A 156 -4.17 0.23 25.62
N LEU A 157 -4.71 -0.44 24.60
CA LEU A 157 -5.29 0.23 23.43
C LEU A 157 -6.78 0.57 23.67
N GLY A 158 -7.52 -0.32 24.34
CA GLY A 158 -8.96 -0.25 24.55
C GLY A 158 -9.76 -0.78 23.36
N PHE A 159 -9.10 -1.52 22.49
CA PHE A 159 -9.65 -2.31 21.41
C PHE A 159 -8.69 -3.48 21.12
N ASN A 160 -9.17 -4.51 20.46
CA ASN A 160 -8.35 -5.59 19.96
C ASN A 160 -7.68 -5.18 18.66
N LEU A 161 -6.41 -5.49 18.51
CA LEU A 161 -5.64 -5.18 17.32
C LEU A 161 -5.31 -6.47 16.57
N ARG A 162 -5.52 -6.47 15.27
CA ARG A 162 -4.98 -7.43 14.32
C ARG A 162 -4.21 -6.69 13.25
N MET A 163 -3.16 -7.29 12.73
CA MET A 163 -2.36 -6.72 11.66
C MET A 163 -1.97 -7.78 10.65
N LEU A 164 -2.17 -7.45 9.38
CA LEU A 164 -1.68 -8.22 8.24
C LEU A 164 -0.65 -7.37 7.52
N VAL A 165 0.57 -7.91 7.37
CA VAL A 165 1.61 -7.31 6.53
C VAL A 165 1.94 -8.31 5.43
N GLU A 166 1.73 -7.90 4.18
CA GLU A 166 2.18 -8.68 3.02
C GLU A 166 3.53 -8.17 2.49
N CYS A 167 4.18 -8.97 1.67
CA CYS A 167 5.41 -8.58 0.97
C CYS A 167 5.32 -8.79 -0.55
N GLY A 168 4.14 -8.60 -1.13
CA GLY A 168 3.88 -8.81 -2.54
C GLY A 168 2.93 -7.82 -3.18
N GLU A 169 2.65 -6.69 -2.56
CA GLU A 169 1.72 -5.69 -3.07
C GLU A 169 2.20 -5.15 -4.42
N GLU A 170 3.46 -4.79 -4.52
CA GLU A 170 4.11 -4.20 -5.69
C GLU A 170 4.27 -5.14 -6.90
N VAL A 171 3.83 -6.40 -6.73
CA VAL A 171 3.71 -7.40 -7.79
C VAL A 171 2.30 -7.95 -7.93
N GLY A 172 1.30 -7.21 -7.42
CA GLY A 172 -0.12 -7.52 -7.56
C GLY A 172 -0.66 -8.49 -6.51
N SER A 173 -0.07 -8.53 -5.31
CA SER A 173 -0.52 -9.29 -4.14
C SER A 173 -0.78 -10.79 -4.43
N PRO A 174 0.16 -11.54 -5.03
CA PRO A 174 -0.07 -12.95 -5.35
C PRO A 174 -0.35 -13.73 -4.07
N GLY A 175 -1.47 -14.45 -4.04
CA GLY A 175 -1.86 -15.26 -2.90
C GLY A 175 -2.61 -14.53 -1.78
N LEU A 176 -2.79 -13.21 -1.83
CA LEU A 176 -3.51 -12.45 -0.79
C LEU A 176 -4.97 -12.94 -0.65
N HIS A 177 -5.65 -13.19 -1.75
CA HIS A 177 -7.03 -13.71 -1.71
C HIS A 177 -7.09 -15.08 -1.00
N GLN A 178 -6.16 -15.98 -1.33
CA GLN A 178 -6.06 -17.31 -0.72
C GLN A 178 -5.67 -17.19 0.77
N ALA A 179 -4.77 -16.29 1.11
CA ALA A 179 -4.37 -15.98 2.47
C ALA A 179 -5.55 -15.48 3.31
N CYS A 180 -6.32 -14.53 2.80
CA CYS A 180 -7.53 -14.03 3.45
C CYS A 180 -8.58 -15.12 3.65
N ALA A 181 -8.74 -16.04 2.69
CA ALA A 181 -9.64 -17.17 2.83
C ALA A 181 -9.16 -18.17 3.88
N ALA A 182 -7.86 -18.51 3.87
CA ALA A 182 -7.28 -19.48 4.80
C ALA A 182 -7.24 -18.96 6.25
N TRP A 183 -7.01 -17.66 6.44
CA TRP A 183 -6.87 -17.04 7.78
C TRP A 183 -8.07 -16.19 8.17
N ARG A 184 -9.23 -16.48 7.59
CA ARG A 184 -10.45 -15.69 7.79
C ARG A 184 -10.76 -15.38 9.25
N GLU A 185 -10.63 -16.36 10.14
CA GLU A 185 -10.88 -16.17 11.57
C GLU A 185 -9.84 -15.28 12.25
N SER A 186 -8.57 -15.43 11.88
CA SER A 186 -7.46 -14.59 12.37
C SER A 186 -7.52 -13.16 11.85
N LEU A 187 -8.24 -12.90 10.75
CA LEU A 187 -8.38 -11.59 10.13
C LEU A 187 -9.76 -10.95 10.39
N ALA A 188 -10.68 -11.67 11.07
CA ALA A 188 -12.01 -11.12 11.36
C ALA A 188 -11.90 -9.85 12.22
N ALA A 189 -12.60 -8.80 11.84
CA ALA A 189 -12.54 -7.51 12.53
C ALA A 189 -13.82 -6.71 12.32
N ASP A 190 -14.07 -5.74 13.22
CA ASP A 190 -15.19 -4.81 13.13
C ASP A 190 -14.81 -3.57 12.30
N VAL A 191 -13.52 -3.21 12.31
CA VAL A 191 -12.98 -2.05 11.59
C VAL A 191 -11.73 -2.47 10.83
N PHE A 192 -11.65 -2.08 9.56
CA PHE A 192 -10.48 -2.27 8.72
C PHE A 192 -9.84 -0.92 8.40
N ILE A 193 -8.51 -0.82 8.60
CA ILE A 193 -7.70 0.35 8.29
C ILE A 193 -6.56 -0.08 7.38
N ALA A 194 -6.56 0.40 6.16
CA ALA A 194 -5.43 0.31 5.25
C ALA A 194 -4.82 1.71 5.06
N SER A 195 -3.57 1.87 5.41
CA SER A 195 -2.83 3.11 5.17
C SER A 195 -1.91 2.90 3.97
N ASP A 196 -2.51 3.05 2.80
CA ASP A 196 -1.83 2.85 1.52
C ASP A 196 -2.48 3.77 0.48
N GLY A 197 -1.99 4.99 0.46
CA GLY A 197 -2.51 5.99 -0.45
C GLY A 197 -1.88 7.36 -0.23
N PRO A 198 -1.76 8.17 -1.30
CA PRO A 198 -1.19 9.50 -1.22
C PRO A 198 -2.14 10.46 -0.48
N ARG A 199 -1.57 11.51 0.13
CA ARG A 199 -2.36 12.68 0.54
C ARG A 199 -2.62 13.57 -0.69
N LEU A 200 -3.72 14.32 -0.67
CA LEU A 200 -3.98 15.35 -1.67
C LEU A 200 -2.99 16.52 -1.55
N ALA A 201 -2.55 16.83 -0.33
CA ALA A 201 -1.49 17.77 -0.02
C ALA A 201 -0.82 17.37 1.30
N ALA A 202 0.42 17.78 1.53
CA ALA A 202 1.20 17.40 2.71
C ALA A 202 0.54 17.81 4.04
N ASP A 203 -0.12 18.95 4.06
CA ASP A 203 -0.81 19.54 5.20
C ASP A 203 -2.30 19.17 5.30
N LEU A 204 -2.83 18.43 4.29
CA LEU A 204 -4.22 18.03 4.24
C LEU A 204 -4.39 16.57 4.66
N PRO A 205 -4.93 16.29 5.88
CA PRO A 205 -5.28 14.93 6.26
C PRO A 205 -6.30 14.35 5.27
N THR A 206 -5.97 13.21 4.67
CA THR A 206 -6.79 12.59 3.63
C THR A 206 -7.29 11.24 4.11
N LEU A 207 -8.59 11.00 3.98
CA LEU A 207 -9.24 9.73 4.26
C LEU A 207 -9.98 9.27 3.02
N PHE A 208 -9.58 8.15 2.46
CA PHE A 208 -10.26 7.52 1.32
C PHE A 208 -11.31 6.54 1.85
N LEU A 209 -12.56 6.71 1.42
CA LEU A 209 -13.67 5.82 1.77
C LEU A 209 -13.98 4.80 0.68
N GLY A 210 -13.15 4.72 -0.32
CA GLY A 210 -13.25 3.80 -1.44
C GLY A 210 -12.18 4.07 -2.48
N SER A 211 -12.07 3.19 -3.47
CA SER A 211 -11.14 3.32 -4.59
C SER A 211 -11.87 3.17 -5.92
N ARG A 212 -11.25 3.64 -6.99
CA ARG A 212 -11.69 3.33 -8.35
C ARG A 212 -11.48 1.85 -8.64
N GLY A 213 -12.36 1.27 -9.47
CA GLY A 213 -12.16 -0.07 -10.01
C GLY A 213 -10.99 -0.09 -11.00
N THR A 214 -10.30 -1.23 -11.06
CA THR A 214 -9.24 -1.49 -12.03
C THR A 214 -9.53 -2.83 -12.69
N LEU A 215 -9.40 -2.91 -14.02
CA LEU A 215 -9.47 -4.12 -14.80
C LEU A 215 -8.21 -4.23 -15.64
N LEU A 216 -7.40 -5.24 -15.38
CA LEU A 216 -6.22 -5.57 -16.17
C LEU A 216 -6.51 -6.80 -17.01
N PHE A 217 -6.14 -6.75 -18.28
CA PHE A 217 -6.24 -7.88 -19.19
C PHE A 217 -5.23 -7.76 -20.32
N ASP A 218 -4.80 -8.91 -20.84
CA ASP A 218 -3.97 -8.97 -22.03
C ASP A 218 -4.84 -9.17 -23.27
N LEU A 219 -4.57 -8.39 -24.31
CA LEU A 219 -5.22 -8.52 -25.59
C LEU A 219 -4.22 -9.00 -26.63
N THR A 220 -4.36 -10.25 -27.05
CA THR A 220 -3.46 -10.89 -27.98
C THR A 220 -4.15 -11.17 -29.31
N VAL A 221 -3.48 -10.82 -30.41
CA VAL A 221 -3.91 -11.17 -31.78
C VAL A 221 -2.86 -12.09 -32.38
N ASP A 222 -3.16 -13.37 -32.43
CA ASP A 222 -2.35 -14.41 -33.06
C ASP A 222 -3.05 -14.92 -34.32
N LEU A 223 -2.46 -14.67 -35.46
CA LEU A 223 -3.07 -15.06 -36.76
C LEU A 223 -2.35 -16.24 -37.43
N ARG A 224 -1.08 -16.49 -37.11
CA ARG A 224 -0.25 -17.44 -37.86
C ARG A 224 0.90 -17.95 -37.01
N GLY A 225 1.29 -19.19 -37.24
CA GLY A 225 2.41 -19.84 -36.54
C GLY A 225 3.81 -19.31 -36.90
N HIS A 226 3.96 -18.44 -37.93
CA HIS A 226 5.25 -17.87 -38.32
C HIS A 226 5.07 -16.54 -39.11
N ALA A 227 6.14 -15.77 -39.17
CA ALA A 227 6.18 -14.52 -39.90
C ALA A 227 6.24 -14.74 -41.43
N HIS A 228 5.70 -13.83 -42.20
CA HIS A 228 5.78 -13.78 -43.66
C HIS A 228 6.58 -12.58 -44.11
N HIS A 229 7.28 -12.70 -45.25
CA HIS A 229 8.09 -11.62 -45.80
C HIS A 229 7.18 -10.50 -46.32
N SER A 230 7.35 -9.29 -45.79
CA SER A 230 6.48 -8.15 -46.09
C SER A 230 6.47 -7.73 -47.57
N GLY A 231 7.60 -7.91 -48.28
CA GLY A 231 7.69 -7.61 -49.71
C GLY A 231 6.80 -8.47 -50.61
N ASN A 232 6.45 -9.69 -50.13
CA ASN A 232 5.58 -10.61 -50.89
C ASN A 232 4.13 -10.56 -50.41
N TRP A 233 3.91 -10.27 -49.16
CA TRP A 233 2.63 -10.47 -48.49
C TRP A 233 2.06 -9.16 -47.89
N GLY A 234 2.84 -8.06 -47.92
CA GLY A 234 2.38 -6.77 -47.43
C GLY A 234 1.11 -6.28 -48.19
N GLY A 235 0.10 -5.90 -47.46
CA GLY A 235 -1.19 -5.48 -48.00
C GLY A 235 -2.12 -6.64 -48.45
N VAL A 236 -1.62 -7.89 -48.51
CA VAL A 236 -2.40 -9.07 -48.87
C VAL A 236 -2.90 -9.82 -47.63
N LEU A 237 -2.04 -10.00 -46.66
CA LEU A 237 -2.41 -10.66 -45.41
C LEU A 237 -2.82 -9.66 -44.32
N PRO A 238 -3.82 -9.99 -43.48
CA PRO A 238 -4.20 -9.14 -42.36
C PRO A 238 -3.01 -8.90 -41.43
N ASN A 239 -2.86 -7.64 -40.99
CA ASN A 239 -1.82 -7.24 -40.04
C ASN A 239 -2.36 -7.32 -38.59
N PRO A 240 -1.77 -8.15 -37.71
CA PRO A 240 -2.24 -8.30 -36.34
C PRO A 240 -2.18 -6.99 -35.54
N GLY A 241 -1.18 -6.13 -35.79
CA GLY A 241 -1.05 -4.84 -35.12
C GLY A 241 -2.21 -3.87 -35.48
N ILE A 242 -2.65 -3.88 -36.74
CA ILE A 242 -3.82 -3.06 -37.15
C ILE A 242 -5.10 -3.58 -36.50
N ILE A 243 -5.28 -4.91 -36.46
CA ILE A 243 -6.43 -5.53 -35.78
C ILE A 243 -6.43 -5.16 -34.30
N LEU A 244 -5.27 -5.25 -33.63
CA LEU A 244 -5.12 -4.89 -32.23
C LEU A 244 -5.42 -3.41 -31.98
N ALA A 245 -4.91 -2.51 -32.85
CA ALA A 245 -5.20 -1.09 -32.74
C ALA A 245 -6.70 -0.78 -32.86
N HIS A 246 -7.40 -1.42 -33.79
CA HIS A 246 -8.86 -1.28 -33.91
C HIS A 246 -9.61 -1.90 -32.72
N ALA A 247 -9.15 -3.01 -32.19
CA ALA A 247 -9.73 -3.60 -30.98
C ALA A 247 -9.59 -2.63 -29.78
N LEU A 248 -8.43 -2.03 -29.56
CA LEU A 248 -8.24 -1.00 -28.53
C LEU A 248 -9.14 0.22 -28.77
N ALA A 249 -9.22 0.71 -30.01
CA ALA A 249 -10.08 1.84 -30.36
C ALA A 249 -11.58 1.55 -30.20
N SER A 250 -11.99 0.28 -30.12
CA SER A 250 -13.37 -0.08 -29.77
C SER A 250 -13.67 -0.03 -28.28
N LEU A 251 -12.63 -0.08 -27.43
CA LEU A 251 -12.75 -0.03 -25.98
C LEU A 251 -12.69 1.40 -25.43
N VAL A 252 -11.82 2.23 -26.00
CA VAL A 252 -11.60 3.61 -25.57
C VAL A 252 -11.52 4.56 -26.75
N ASP A 253 -11.99 5.80 -26.58
CA ASP A 253 -11.79 6.86 -27.58
C ASP A 253 -10.41 7.52 -27.47
N ALA A 254 -10.12 8.45 -28.38
CA ALA A 254 -8.86 9.20 -28.43
C ALA A 254 -8.61 10.08 -27.17
N ARG A 255 -9.57 10.24 -26.30
CA ARG A 255 -9.48 10.96 -25.03
C ARG A 255 -9.45 10.01 -23.81
N GLY A 256 -9.32 8.69 -24.03
CA GLY A 256 -9.33 7.68 -22.97
C GLY A 256 -10.71 7.40 -22.38
N ARG A 257 -11.82 7.86 -22.98
CA ARG A 257 -13.15 7.58 -22.46
C ARG A 257 -13.59 6.17 -22.87
N LEU A 258 -14.12 5.41 -21.90
CA LEU A 258 -14.65 4.07 -22.13
C LEU A 258 -15.84 4.11 -23.11
N LEU A 259 -15.77 3.31 -24.16
CA LEU A 259 -16.84 3.15 -25.16
C LEU A 259 -17.77 1.99 -24.86
N VAL A 260 -17.31 1.00 -24.05
CA VAL A 260 -18.08 -0.17 -23.67
C VAL A 260 -18.90 0.14 -22.43
N ASP A 261 -20.21 0.12 -22.53
CA ASP A 261 -21.12 0.50 -21.43
C ASP A 261 -20.92 -0.36 -20.17
N GLY A 262 -20.67 -1.66 -20.31
CA GLY A 262 -20.44 -2.58 -19.20
C GLY A 262 -19.16 -2.30 -18.40
N LEU A 263 -18.23 -1.50 -18.94
CA LEU A 263 -17.00 -1.09 -18.26
C LEU A 263 -17.11 0.32 -17.64
N ARG A 264 -18.19 1.05 -17.92
CA ARG A 264 -18.40 2.39 -17.36
C ARG A 264 -18.80 2.30 -15.89
N PRO A 265 -18.28 3.20 -15.04
CA PRO A 265 -18.73 3.30 -13.66
C PRO A 265 -20.22 3.67 -13.59
N PRO A 266 -20.92 3.26 -12.52
CA PRO A 266 -22.28 3.71 -12.28
C PRO A 266 -22.32 5.23 -12.08
N ALA A 267 -23.51 5.82 -12.19
CA ALA A 267 -23.70 7.24 -11.92
C ALA A 267 -23.29 7.56 -10.48
N ILE A 268 -22.54 8.65 -10.30
CA ILE A 268 -22.13 9.12 -8.97
C ILE A 268 -23.39 9.57 -8.20
N PRO A 269 -23.66 8.99 -7.02
CA PRO A 269 -24.78 9.39 -6.18
C PRO A 269 -24.76 10.89 -5.85
N PRO A 270 -25.91 11.57 -5.76
CA PRO A 270 -25.96 13.01 -5.47
C PRO A 270 -25.19 13.43 -4.22
N ALA A 271 -25.31 12.69 -3.12
CA ALA A 271 -24.59 12.97 -1.88
C ALA A 271 -23.06 12.90 -2.04
N VAL A 272 -22.56 11.95 -2.83
CA VAL A 272 -21.12 11.84 -3.15
C VAL A 272 -20.69 13.02 -4.03
N ARG A 273 -21.50 13.41 -5.02
CA ARG A 273 -21.23 14.57 -5.87
C ARG A 273 -21.16 15.87 -5.07
N GLU A 274 -22.06 16.04 -4.11
CA GLU A 274 -22.06 17.20 -3.21
C GLU A 274 -20.80 17.23 -2.33
N ALA A 275 -20.42 16.09 -1.75
CA ALA A 275 -19.18 15.96 -0.96
C ALA A 275 -17.94 16.28 -1.82
N LEU A 276 -17.87 15.76 -3.06
CA LEU A 276 -16.75 16.02 -3.98
C LEU A 276 -16.64 17.49 -4.39
N ALA A 277 -17.76 18.23 -4.47
CA ALA A 277 -17.75 19.64 -4.86
C ALA A 277 -17.01 20.53 -3.84
N THR A 278 -16.82 20.08 -2.63
CA THR A 278 -16.09 20.81 -1.56
C THR A 278 -14.62 20.45 -1.46
N ILE A 279 -14.17 19.40 -2.19
CA ILE A 279 -12.79 18.96 -2.17
C ILE A 279 -11.95 19.86 -3.08
N GLN A 280 -10.93 20.49 -2.50
CA GLN A 280 -9.90 21.17 -3.25
C GLN A 280 -8.82 20.16 -3.64
N VAL A 281 -8.70 19.87 -4.92
CA VAL A 281 -7.59 19.07 -5.46
C VAL A 281 -6.44 20.05 -5.72
N GLY A 282 -5.33 19.87 -4.99
CA GLY A 282 -4.11 20.62 -5.26
C GLY A 282 -3.64 20.34 -6.68
N GLN A 283 -3.38 21.39 -7.45
CA GLN A 283 -2.71 21.27 -8.73
C GLN A 283 -1.21 21.22 -8.50
N ASP A 284 -0.72 20.07 -8.07
CA ASP A 284 0.72 19.81 -8.09
C ASP A 284 1.04 19.28 -9.49
N GLU A 285 1.41 20.20 -10.40
CA GLU A 285 1.74 19.88 -11.79
C GLU A 285 2.89 18.86 -11.88
N ASP A 286 3.77 18.81 -10.88
CA ASP A 286 4.89 17.88 -10.81
C ASP A 286 4.46 16.45 -10.45
N CYS A 287 3.35 16.26 -9.77
CA CYS A 287 2.87 14.93 -9.36
C CYS A 287 2.14 14.16 -10.48
N LEU A 288 1.62 14.87 -11.50
CA LEU A 288 0.88 14.25 -12.60
C LEU A 288 1.78 13.57 -13.65
N LEU A 289 3.09 13.81 -13.61
CA LEU A 289 4.06 13.28 -14.57
C LEU A 289 4.61 11.89 -14.21
N TYR A 290 4.37 11.38 -12.99
CA TYR A 290 4.95 10.12 -12.49
C TYR A 290 3.93 9.00 -12.23
N THR A 291 2.67 9.18 -12.58
CA THR A 291 1.62 8.18 -12.39
C THR A 291 1.01 7.68 -13.69
N SER A 292 1.82 7.54 -14.73
CA SER A 292 1.40 6.90 -15.98
C SER A 292 2.17 5.61 -16.24
#